data_39a54db15cce2e48bfcec332bb17a51d
#
_entry.id   39a54db15cce2e48bfcec332bb17a51d
#
_cell.length_a   1.000
_cell.length_b   1.000
_cell.length_c   1.000
_cell.angle_alpha   90.00
_cell.angle_beta   90.00
_cell.angle_gamma   90.00
#
_symmetry.space_group_name_H-M   'P 1'
#
loop_
_entity.id
_entity.type
_entity.pdbx_description
1 polymer ?
#
loop_
_entity_poly.entity_id
_entity_poly.type
_entity_poly.pdbx_seq_one_letter_code
_entity_poly.pdbx_strand_id
1 'polypeptide(L)'
;MERKAYQNLLKWKNKTNRKPLLVSGVRQCGKTYLIKEFGRLEFADVAYFNFDGEEGLQSVFDYNFDTDRIIDELGSVVRGKKITVDETLVILDEIQACPRAIQSLKYFCENIPKLHIIAAGSLLGVALKEKGISFPVGKVNRLEMFPMSFEEFVIADGGKKYIDGLNKLNLEREIPELYTMPLEKYYKNYLVIGGMPEVVQSWIDTHDYKEAEEVQDIILKDYADDFGKYTTPDTAIKIKMIWDSIPVQIARDNSKFIFSHVKQGARAKELEDALSWIVNSGIALKLDLVSTPEIPLSGMADSTYFKVYLSDVGLLRRKANINYRTILVGNDAFIHFKGALAENYIFIQLKCMGIMPYFWRTKADAEIDFITDYGGELIPIEVKSADNTRAKSLHLFCGRYKPKIAFKSSLKNVGDNIEGDSHIWSLPLYAFFRFKDYMKREFAW
;
A
#
# COMPACT_ATOMS: atom_id res chain seq x y z
N MET A 1 -0.94 10.39 14.92
CA MET A 1 -0.76 10.82 13.51
C MET A 1 -2.07 10.66 12.74
N GLU A 2 -2.48 11.67 11.97
CA GLU A 2 -3.70 11.59 11.14
C GLU A 2 -3.52 10.55 10.02
N ARG A 3 -4.54 9.73 9.76
CA ARG A 3 -4.55 8.71 8.70
C ARG A 3 -5.79 8.86 7.83
N LYS A 4 -5.63 8.89 6.53
CA LYS A 4 -6.76 8.94 5.56
C LYS A 4 -7.72 7.76 5.74
N ALA A 5 -7.20 6.60 6.14
CA ALA A 5 -8.00 5.42 6.45
C ALA A 5 -9.05 5.68 7.57
N TYR A 6 -8.84 6.66 8.45
CA TYR A 6 -9.85 7.06 9.45
C TYR A 6 -11.16 7.51 8.81
N GLN A 7 -11.09 8.27 7.72
CA GLN A 7 -12.28 8.69 6.97
C GLN A 7 -13.04 7.51 6.34
N ASN A 8 -12.31 6.45 5.96
CA ASN A 8 -12.92 5.22 5.46
C ASN A 8 -13.65 4.46 6.58
N LEU A 9 -13.10 4.48 7.80
CA LEU A 9 -13.75 3.92 8.99
C LEU A 9 -15.05 4.68 9.33
N LEU A 10 -15.03 6.02 9.27
CA LEU A 10 -16.23 6.85 9.46
C LEU A 10 -17.30 6.56 8.40
N LYS A 11 -16.92 6.45 7.13
CA LYS A 11 -17.83 6.08 6.05
C LYS A 11 -18.43 4.69 6.27
N TRP A 12 -17.62 3.73 6.73
CA TRP A 12 -18.08 2.39 7.05
C TRP A 12 -19.05 2.41 8.24
N LYS A 13 -18.74 3.12 9.33
CA LYS A 13 -19.61 3.25 10.50
C LYS A 13 -21.01 3.73 10.11
N ASN A 14 -21.09 4.73 9.24
CA ASN A 14 -22.33 5.39 8.84
C ASN A 14 -23.07 4.73 7.66
N LYS A 15 -22.55 3.60 7.15
CA LYS A 15 -23.15 2.92 6.00
C LYS A 15 -24.42 2.17 6.39
N THR A 16 -25.53 2.41 5.67
CA THR A 16 -26.85 1.77 5.93
C THR A 16 -26.78 0.24 5.88
N ASN A 17 -26.15 -0.30 4.83
CA ASN A 17 -25.96 -1.76 4.66
C ASN A 17 -24.55 -2.15 5.07
N ARG A 18 -24.16 -1.79 6.31
CA ARG A 18 -22.86 -2.12 6.87
C ARG A 18 -22.73 -3.63 7.08
N LYS A 19 -21.55 -4.15 6.77
CA LYS A 19 -21.13 -5.52 7.08
C LYS A 19 -19.93 -5.44 8.02
N PRO A 20 -19.59 -6.50 8.77
CA PRO A 20 -18.33 -6.56 9.49
C PRO A 20 -17.17 -6.09 8.61
N LEU A 21 -16.27 -5.28 9.14
CA LEU A 21 -15.14 -4.73 8.41
C LEU A 21 -13.91 -5.61 8.61
N LEU A 22 -13.31 -6.04 7.51
CA LEU A 22 -12.03 -6.73 7.51
C LEU A 22 -10.93 -5.75 7.10
N VAL A 23 -10.02 -5.45 8.03
CA VAL A 23 -8.89 -4.55 7.82
C VAL A 23 -7.63 -5.38 7.59
N SER A 24 -7.07 -5.28 6.39
CA SER A 24 -5.83 -5.94 6.00
C SER A 24 -4.74 -4.91 5.72
N GLY A 25 -3.51 -5.36 5.61
CA GLY A 25 -2.36 -4.51 5.25
C GLY A 25 -1.08 -5.05 5.90
N VAL A 26 0.06 -4.58 5.42
CA VAL A 26 1.37 -5.05 5.86
C VAL A 26 1.52 -4.93 7.39
N ARG A 27 2.33 -5.78 7.98
CA ARG A 27 2.65 -5.74 9.42
C ARG A 27 3.25 -4.37 9.76
N GLN A 28 2.93 -3.86 10.97
CA GLN A 28 3.42 -2.57 11.51
C GLN A 28 2.96 -1.31 10.72
N CYS A 29 2.00 -1.41 9.78
CA CYS A 29 1.44 -0.23 9.09
C CYS A 29 0.41 0.57 9.94
N GLY A 30 0.22 0.21 11.21
CA GLY A 30 -0.60 0.95 12.18
C GLY A 30 -2.07 0.56 12.23
N LYS A 31 -2.46 -0.65 11.79
CA LYS A 31 -3.86 -1.15 11.82
C LYS A 31 -4.47 -1.09 13.23
N THR A 32 -3.86 -1.79 14.16
CA THR A 32 -4.34 -1.91 15.56
C THR A 32 -4.47 -0.54 16.21
N TYR A 33 -3.46 0.32 16.05
CA TYR A 33 -3.50 1.68 16.59
C TYR A 33 -4.69 2.49 16.04
N LEU A 34 -4.87 2.51 14.71
CA LEU A 34 -5.95 3.25 14.07
C LEU A 34 -7.33 2.76 14.51
N ILE A 35 -7.53 1.44 14.58
CA ILE A 35 -8.81 0.84 14.94
C ILE A 35 -9.15 1.11 16.41
N LYS A 36 -8.17 1.00 17.31
CA LYS A 36 -8.35 1.33 18.75
C LYS A 36 -8.68 2.81 18.94
N GLU A 37 -7.97 3.69 18.27
CA GLU A 37 -8.21 5.13 18.36
C GLU A 37 -9.58 5.51 17.76
N PHE A 38 -9.96 4.89 16.65
CA PHE A 38 -11.30 5.03 16.09
C PHE A 38 -12.39 4.56 17.08
N GLY A 39 -12.19 3.43 17.73
CA GLY A 39 -13.11 2.92 18.76
C GLY A 39 -13.24 3.90 19.92
N ARG A 40 -12.12 4.40 20.42
CA ARG A 40 -12.07 5.36 21.55
C ARG A 40 -12.81 6.67 21.25
N LEU A 41 -12.74 7.16 20.01
CA LEU A 41 -13.31 8.45 19.61
C LEU A 41 -14.78 8.35 19.18
N GLU A 42 -15.19 7.22 18.62
CA GLU A 42 -16.44 7.10 17.90
C GLU A 42 -17.49 6.22 18.58
N PHE A 43 -17.12 5.51 19.66
CA PHE A 43 -18.00 4.58 20.38
C PHE A 43 -17.98 4.83 21.87
N ALA A 44 -19.08 4.53 22.53
CA ALA A 44 -19.19 4.62 23.99
C ALA A 44 -18.36 3.54 24.69
N ASP A 45 -18.10 2.41 23.98
CA ASP A 45 -17.40 1.27 24.52
C ASP A 45 -16.63 0.50 23.42
N VAL A 46 -15.50 -0.12 23.79
CA VAL A 46 -14.65 -0.90 22.90
C VAL A 46 -14.36 -2.27 23.50
N ALA A 47 -14.77 -3.32 22.83
CA ALA A 47 -14.47 -4.70 23.16
C ALA A 47 -13.33 -5.21 22.26
N TYR A 48 -12.11 -5.23 22.79
CA TYR A 48 -10.90 -5.62 22.06
C TYR A 48 -10.46 -7.03 22.45
N PHE A 49 -10.26 -7.88 21.43
CA PHE A 49 -9.81 -9.27 21.56
C PHE A 49 -8.65 -9.50 20.61
N ASN A 50 -7.53 -10.04 21.13
CA ASN A 50 -6.35 -10.36 20.35
C ASN A 50 -6.15 -11.88 20.30
N PHE A 51 -6.18 -12.47 19.11
CA PHE A 51 -5.99 -13.92 18.93
C PHE A 51 -4.53 -14.37 18.95
N ASP A 52 -3.57 -13.43 18.94
CA ASP A 52 -2.15 -13.73 19.13
C ASP A 52 -1.79 -13.53 20.60
N GLY A 53 -1.72 -14.63 21.36
CA GLY A 53 -1.31 -14.62 22.77
C GLY A 53 -2.42 -14.80 23.82
N GLU A 54 -3.71 -14.79 23.47
CA GLU A 54 -4.81 -15.13 24.40
C GLU A 54 -5.21 -16.60 24.23
N GLU A 55 -4.56 -17.47 25.00
CA GLU A 55 -4.94 -18.88 25.06
C GLU A 55 -6.39 -19.02 25.57
N GLY A 56 -7.22 -19.75 24.82
CA GLY A 56 -8.63 -19.96 25.17
C GLY A 56 -9.63 -19.09 24.42
N LEU A 57 -9.25 -17.91 23.90
CA LEU A 57 -10.15 -17.08 23.12
C LEU A 57 -10.69 -17.80 21.86
N GLN A 58 -9.89 -18.66 21.25
CA GLN A 58 -10.29 -19.46 20.10
C GLN A 58 -11.44 -20.41 20.42
N SER A 59 -11.51 -20.95 21.64
CA SER A 59 -12.55 -21.89 22.07
C SER A 59 -13.96 -21.31 22.00
N VAL A 60 -14.11 -20.00 22.13
CA VAL A 60 -15.40 -19.31 21.96
C VAL A 60 -16.00 -19.57 20.58
N PHE A 61 -15.16 -19.78 19.56
CA PHE A 61 -15.58 -20.00 18.18
C PHE A 61 -15.63 -21.48 17.77
N ASP A 62 -15.14 -22.40 18.60
CA ASP A 62 -14.98 -23.81 18.23
C ASP A 62 -16.29 -24.60 18.29
N TYR A 63 -17.18 -24.26 19.21
CA TYR A 63 -18.42 -25.05 19.45
C TYR A 63 -19.43 -24.90 18.30
N ASN A 64 -19.89 -23.68 18.02
CA ASN A 64 -20.82 -23.37 16.91
C ASN A 64 -20.72 -21.88 16.52
N PHE A 65 -21.53 -21.45 15.53
CA PHE A 65 -21.61 -20.06 15.08
C PHE A 65 -22.86 -19.33 15.59
N ASP A 66 -23.38 -19.71 16.77
CA ASP A 66 -24.44 -18.97 17.42
C ASP A 66 -23.90 -17.61 17.89
N THR A 67 -24.40 -16.56 17.24
CA THR A 67 -23.89 -15.19 17.43
C THR A 67 -24.22 -14.62 18.79
N ASP A 68 -25.38 -14.99 19.39
CA ASP A 68 -25.78 -14.48 20.70
C ASP A 68 -24.91 -15.10 21.79
N ARG A 69 -24.64 -16.43 21.70
CA ARG A 69 -23.71 -17.12 22.59
C ARG A 69 -22.29 -16.52 22.47
N ILE A 70 -21.78 -16.36 21.24
CA ILE A 70 -20.42 -15.84 21.04
C ILE A 70 -20.29 -14.44 21.65
N ILE A 71 -21.26 -13.55 21.45
CA ILE A 71 -21.25 -12.20 22.01
C ILE A 71 -21.37 -12.21 23.54
N ASP A 72 -22.18 -13.09 24.11
CA ASP A 72 -22.29 -13.21 25.55
C ASP A 72 -21.00 -13.76 26.18
N GLU A 73 -20.39 -14.78 25.58
CA GLU A 73 -19.11 -15.33 26.08
C GLU A 73 -17.97 -14.29 25.93
N LEU A 74 -17.84 -13.64 24.80
CA LEU A 74 -16.84 -12.58 24.62
C LEU A 74 -17.05 -11.41 25.60
N GLY A 75 -18.28 -11.01 25.83
CA GLY A 75 -18.62 -9.92 26.74
C GLY A 75 -18.52 -10.35 28.21
N SER A 76 -19.41 -11.23 28.62
CA SER A 76 -19.61 -11.55 30.03
C SER A 76 -18.50 -12.44 30.60
N VAL A 77 -18.00 -13.42 29.84
CA VAL A 77 -16.99 -14.38 30.31
C VAL A 77 -15.56 -13.88 30.10
N VAL A 78 -15.20 -13.55 28.88
CA VAL A 78 -13.82 -13.16 28.57
C VAL A 78 -13.49 -11.75 29.07
N ARG A 79 -14.37 -10.80 28.81
CA ARG A 79 -14.14 -9.38 29.12
C ARG A 79 -14.68 -8.95 30.50
N GLY A 80 -15.66 -9.67 31.05
CA GLY A 80 -16.37 -9.29 32.29
C GLY A 80 -17.30 -8.08 32.14
N LYS A 81 -17.65 -7.66 30.90
CA LYS A 81 -18.55 -6.56 30.62
C LYS A 81 -19.38 -6.86 29.35
N LYS A 82 -20.69 -6.74 29.45
CA LYS A 82 -21.62 -6.99 28.32
C LYS A 82 -21.29 -6.15 27.10
N ILE A 83 -21.42 -6.74 25.92
CA ILE A 83 -21.35 -6.05 24.62
C ILE A 83 -22.75 -5.57 24.26
N THR A 84 -22.89 -4.26 24.05
CA THR A 84 -24.16 -3.60 23.69
C THR A 84 -24.16 -3.25 22.22
N VAL A 85 -25.17 -3.70 21.49
CA VAL A 85 -25.36 -3.35 20.07
C VAL A 85 -25.50 -1.83 19.92
N ASP A 86 -24.94 -1.28 18.88
CA ASP A 86 -24.87 0.16 18.54
C ASP A 86 -23.94 1.01 19.44
N GLU A 87 -23.59 0.59 20.66
CA GLU A 87 -22.73 1.34 21.57
C GLU A 87 -21.28 0.83 21.59
N THR A 88 -21.13 -0.50 21.45
CA THR A 88 -19.81 -1.17 21.55
C THR A 88 -19.22 -1.46 20.17
N LEU A 89 -17.98 -1.06 19.96
CA LEU A 89 -17.17 -1.55 18.84
C LEU A 89 -16.48 -2.85 19.27
N VAL A 90 -16.74 -3.95 18.57
CA VAL A 90 -16.01 -5.22 18.73
C VAL A 90 -14.81 -5.21 17.78
N ILE A 91 -13.62 -5.41 18.34
CA ILE A 91 -12.37 -5.51 17.60
C ILE A 91 -11.81 -6.92 17.78
N LEU A 92 -11.64 -7.63 16.65
CA LEU A 92 -11.04 -8.96 16.56
C LEU A 92 -9.68 -8.81 15.88
N ASP A 93 -8.62 -8.66 16.69
CA ASP A 93 -7.26 -8.41 16.16
C ASP A 93 -6.48 -9.71 15.98
N GLU A 94 -5.54 -9.71 15.03
CA GLU A 94 -4.77 -10.88 14.56
C GLU A 94 -5.68 -12.08 14.24
N ILE A 95 -6.84 -11.79 13.61
CA ILE A 95 -7.93 -12.75 13.36
C ILE A 95 -7.48 -13.97 12.53
N GLN A 96 -6.39 -13.88 11.75
CA GLN A 96 -5.84 -15.01 11.01
C GLN A 96 -5.37 -16.17 11.93
N ALA A 97 -5.11 -15.91 13.21
CA ALA A 97 -4.79 -16.94 14.17
C ALA A 97 -6.01 -17.83 14.50
N CYS A 98 -7.25 -17.30 14.35
CA CYS A 98 -8.50 -18.03 14.57
C CYS A 98 -9.34 -18.13 13.30
N PRO A 99 -9.18 -19.18 12.46
CA PRO A 99 -9.94 -19.37 11.23
C PRO A 99 -11.46 -19.35 11.42
N ARG A 100 -11.94 -19.90 12.51
CA ARG A 100 -13.37 -19.94 12.82
C ARG A 100 -13.96 -18.56 13.15
N ALA A 101 -13.16 -17.68 13.76
CA ALA A 101 -13.57 -16.29 13.96
C ALA A 101 -13.76 -15.56 12.60
N ILE A 102 -12.92 -15.84 11.59
CA ILE A 102 -13.12 -15.30 10.23
C ILE A 102 -14.45 -15.81 9.63
N GLN A 103 -14.75 -17.10 9.77
CA GLN A 103 -16.00 -17.70 9.28
C GLN A 103 -17.23 -17.12 9.98
N SER A 104 -17.12 -16.83 11.31
CA SER A 104 -18.23 -16.28 12.10
C SER A 104 -18.70 -14.91 11.62
N LEU A 105 -17.85 -14.13 10.93
CA LEU A 105 -18.21 -12.81 10.38
C LEU A 105 -19.42 -12.88 9.44
N LYS A 106 -19.61 -14.02 8.74
CA LYS A 106 -20.82 -14.24 7.91
C LYS A 106 -22.08 -14.22 8.77
N TYR A 107 -22.06 -14.95 9.86
CA TYR A 107 -23.23 -15.10 10.75
C TYR A 107 -23.52 -13.80 11.50
N PHE A 108 -22.52 -13.06 11.91
CA PHE A 108 -22.71 -11.71 12.47
C PHE A 108 -23.35 -10.76 11.45
N CYS A 109 -22.93 -10.82 10.18
CA CYS A 109 -23.54 -10.01 9.12
C CYS A 109 -25.02 -10.33 8.92
N GLU A 110 -25.43 -11.61 9.11
CA GLU A 110 -26.79 -12.08 8.87
C GLU A 110 -27.70 -11.88 10.08
N ASN A 111 -27.20 -12.19 11.28
CA ASN A 111 -28.01 -12.27 12.49
C ASN A 111 -28.00 -10.98 13.33
N ILE A 112 -26.86 -10.26 13.38
CA ILE A 112 -26.71 -9.04 14.18
C ILE A 112 -26.11 -7.90 13.33
N PRO A 113 -26.77 -7.47 12.25
CA PRO A 113 -26.21 -6.50 11.29
C PRO A 113 -25.95 -5.10 11.90
N LYS A 114 -26.56 -4.77 13.04
CA LYS A 114 -26.33 -3.52 13.77
C LYS A 114 -25.06 -3.52 14.60
N LEU A 115 -24.51 -4.71 14.96
CA LEU A 115 -23.28 -4.78 15.72
C LEU A 115 -22.09 -4.29 14.90
N HIS A 116 -21.28 -3.41 15.47
CA HIS A 116 -20.07 -2.91 14.84
C HIS A 116 -18.91 -3.87 15.12
N ILE A 117 -18.44 -4.56 14.08
CA ILE A 117 -17.30 -5.49 14.19
C ILE A 117 -16.21 -5.06 13.20
N ILE A 118 -15.01 -4.88 13.72
CA ILE A 118 -13.78 -4.73 12.91
C ILE A 118 -12.87 -5.91 13.22
N ALA A 119 -12.55 -6.68 12.20
CA ALA A 119 -11.55 -7.74 12.25
C ALA A 119 -10.27 -7.26 11.57
N ALA A 120 -9.11 -7.42 12.20
CA ALA A 120 -7.83 -6.99 11.65
C ALA A 120 -6.83 -8.15 11.61
N GLY A 121 -5.94 -8.11 10.61
CA GLY A 121 -4.83 -9.06 10.50
C GLY A 121 -3.81 -8.66 9.46
N SER A 122 -2.54 -8.98 9.74
CA SER A 122 -1.41 -8.64 8.87
C SER A 122 -1.14 -9.68 7.79
N LEU A 123 -1.31 -10.96 8.10
CA LEU A 123 -1.06 -12.09 7.20
C LEU A 123 -2.35 -12.75 6.69
N LEU A 124 -3.43 -12.01 6.65
CA LEU A 124 -4.75 -12.52 6.22
C LEU A 124 -4.71 -13.15 4.82
N GLY A 125 -4.05 -12.50 3.86
CA GLY A 125 -3.91 -13.00 2.50
C GLY A 125 -3.18 -14.34 2.40
N VAL A 126 -2.24 -14.58 3.31
CA VAL A 126 -1.48 -15.83 3.42
C VAL A 126 -2.31 -16.91 4.12
N ALA A 127 -2.80 -16.62 5.32
CA ALA A 127 -3.53 -17.60 6.15
C ALA A 127 -4.79 -18.14 5.47
N LEU A 128 -5.50 -17.32 4.71
CA LEU A 128 -6.70 -17.71 3.97
C LEU A 128 -6.41 -18.73 2.85
N LYS A 129 -5.24 -18.62 2.19
CA LYS A 129 -4.85 -19.55 1.13
C LYS A 129 -4.36 -20.89 1.68
N GLU A 130 -3.54 -20.87 2.71
CA GLU A 130 -2.89 -22.08 3.22
C GLU A 130 -3.81 -22.99 4.03
N LYS A 131 -4.75 -22.43 4.79
CA LYS A 131 -5.62 -23.20 5.69
C LYS A 131 -6.93 -23.69 5.06
N GLY A 132 -7.17 -23.47 3.77
CA GLY A 132 -8.43 -23.87 3.11
C GLY A 132 -9.68 -23.28 3.78
N ILE A 133 -9.55 -22.11 4.40
CA ILE A 133 -10.60 -21.47 5.19
C ILE A 133 -11.68 -20.96 4.23
N SER A 134 -12.95 -21.33 4.49
CA SER A 134 -14.09 -20.72 3.79
C SER A 134 -14.20 -19.24 4.14
N PHE A 135 -13.82 -18.39 3.20
CA PHE A 135 -13.93 -16.94 3.37
C PHE A 135 -15.40 -16.49 3.29
N PRO A 136 -15.86 -15.54 4.13
CA PRO A 136 -17.23 -15.03 4.11
C PRO A 136 -17.48 -14.09 2.91
N VAL A 137 -17.48 -14.66 1.70
CA VAL A 137 -17.67 -13.94 0.44
C VAL A 137 -18.97 -13.15 0.45
N GLY A 138 -18.91 -11.86 0.11
CA GLY A 138 -20.07 -10.98 0.07
C GLY A 138 -20.67 -10.60 1.42
N LYS A 139 -20.10 -11.07 2.56
CA LYS A 139 -20.62 -10.82 3.92
C LYS A 139 -19.72 -9.92 4.77
N VAL A 140 -18.63 -9.40 4.20
CA VAL A 140 -17.72 -8.45 4.84
C VAL A 140 -17.45 -7.25 3.95
N ASN A 141 -17.22 -6.09 4.55
CA ASN A 141 -16.56 -4.96 3.91
C ASN A 141 -15.04 -5.13 4.05
N ARG A 142 -14.26 -4.52 3.18
CA ARG A 142 -12.80 -4.60 3.21
C ARG A 142 -12.17 -3.21 3.22
N LEU A 143 -11.13 -3.06 4.01
CA LEU A 143 -10.25 -1.90 4.02
C LEU A 143 -8.80 -2.40 3.98
N GLU A 144 -8.07 -2.03 2.94
CA GLU A 144 -6.64 -2.29 2.85
C GLU A 144 -5.87 -1.07 3.35
N MET A 145 -4.96 -1.28 4.29
CA MET A 145 -4.10 -0.24 4.83
C MET A 145 -2.67 -0.40 4.31
N PHE A 146 -2.12 0.71 3.87
CA PHE A 146 -0.72 0.84 3.46
C PHE A 146 0.08 1.60 4.52
N PRO A 147 1.42 1.60 4.48
CA PRO A 147 2.23 2.60 5.16
C PRO A 147 1.72 4.01 4.88
N MET A 148 2.13 4.99 5.64
CA MET A 148 1.68 6.38 5.46
C MET A 148 2.03 6.87 4.05
N SER A 149 1.06 7.48 3.37
CA SER A 149 1.31 8.17 2.11
C SER A 149 2.20 9.39 2.32
N PHE A 150 2.77 9.92 1.25
CA PHE A 150 3.56 11.15 1.32
C PHE A 150 2.80 12.31 1.97
N GLU A 151 1.53 12.50 1.62
CA GLU A 151 0.69 13.53 2.21
C GLU A 151 0.51 13.32 3.72
N GLU A 152 0.23 12.09 4.17
CA GLU A 152 0.11 11.76 5.60
C GLU A 152 1.44 12.01 6.34
N PHE A 153 2.58 11.67 5.73
CA PHE A 153 3.92 11.95 6.27
C PHE A 153 4.16 13.45 6.45
N VAL A 154 3.91 14.24 5.40
CA VAL A 154 4.10 15.71 5.46
C VAL A 154 3.23 16.34 6.56
N ILE A 155 1.96 15.91 6.67
CA ILE A 155 1.05 16.39 7.71
C ILE A 155 1.57 16.02 9.10
N ALA A 156 2.04 14.78 9.28
CA ALA A 156 2.56 14.29 10.55
C ALA A 156 3.84 15.02 10.98
N ASP A 157 4.72 15.38 10.04
CA ASP A 157 5.97 16.13 10.27
C ASP A 157 5.76 17.66 10.25
N GLY A 158 4.53 18.13 10.56
CA GLY A 158 4.22 19.56 10.75
C GLY A 158 4.02 20.35 9.45
N GLY A 159 4.04 19.72 8.28
CA GLY A 159 3.93 20.36 6.98
C GLY A 159 2.49 20.59 6.48
N LYS A 160 1.46 20.42 7.32
CA LYS A 160 0.04 20.54 6.94
C LYS A 160 -0.28 21.81 6.13
N LYS A 161 0.33 22.95 6.51
CA LYS A 161 0.16 24.23 5.81
C LYS A 161 0.54 24.17 4.32
N TYR A 162 1.55 23.39 3.95
CA TYR A 162 1.98 23.24 2.56
C TYR A 162 1.01 22.35 1.76
N ILE A 163 0.49 21.31 2.39
CA ILE A 163 -0.55 20.46 1.78
C ILE A 163 -1.86 21.24 1.58
N ASP A 164 -2.33 21.92 2.62
CA ASP A 164 -3.55 22.72 2.56
C ASP A 164 -3.44 23.89 1.55
N GLY A 165 -2.25 24.50 1.50
CA GLY A 165 -1.95 25.55 0.53
C GLY A 165 -1.95 25.01 -0.91
N LEU A 166 -1.25 23.91 -1.15
CA LEU A 166 -1.17 23.29 -2.47
C LEU A 166 -2.54 22.83 -2.98
N ASN A 167 -3.39 22.30 -2.10
CA ASN A 167 -4.76 21.87 -2.43
C ASN A 167 -5.67 23.02 -2.89
N LYS A 168 -5.35 24.27 -2.52
CA LYS A 168 -6.09 25.48 -2.96
C LYS A 168 -5.58 26.07 -4.27
N LEU A 169 -4.38 25.67 -4.73
CA LEU A 169 -3.81 26.19 -5.97
C LEU A 169 -4.52 25.62 -7.20
N ASN A 170 -4.59 26.44 -8.25
CA ASN A 170 -5.02 25.97 -9.56
C ASN A 170 -4.05 24.90 -10.09
N LEU A 171 -4.62 23.83 -10.67
CA LEU A 171 -3.87 22.71 -11.22
C LEU A 171 -3.03 23.06 -12.46
N GLU A 172 -3.36 24.13 -13.17
CA GLU A 172 -2.68 24.55 -14.41
C GLU A 172 -1.49 25.47 -14.17
N ARG A 173 -1.39 26.05 -12.98
CA ARG A 173 -0.36 27.04 -12.69
C ARG A 173 0.84 26.40 -12.02
N GLU A 174 2.02 26.91 -12.37
CA GLU A 174 3.24 26.59 -11.63
C GLU A 174 3.04 26.78 -10.14
N ILE A 175 3.55 25.85 -9.37
CA ILE A 175 3.54 25.89 -7.91
C ILE A 175 4.58 26.91 -7.46
N PRO A 176 4.20 27.94 -6.67
CA PRO A 176 5.15 28.93 -6.15
C PRO A 176 6.28 28.29 -5.34
N GLU A 177 7.43 28.92 -5.38
CA GLU A 177 8.66 28.46 -4.70
C GLU A 177 8.48 28.28 -3.18
N LEU A 178 7.59 29.08 -2.59
CA LEU A 178 7.16 28.95 -1.19
C LEU A 178 6.67 27.53 -0.83
N TYR A 179 6.12 26.78 -1.79
CA TYR A 179 5.65 25.42 -1.60
C TYR A 179 6.62 24.38 -2.16
N THR A 180 7.26 24.65 -3.31
CA THR A 180 8.11 23.66 -3.98
C THR A 180 9.33 23.32 -3.14
N MET A 181 10.06 24.31 -2.63
CA MET A 181 11.26 24.08 -1.83
C MET A 181 11.01 23.24 -0.57
N PRO A 182 10.02 23.55 0.29
CA PRO A 182 9.73 22.70 1.44
C PRO A 182 9.26 21.31 1.04
N LEU A 183 8.39 21.19 0.03
CA LEU A 183 7.82 19.90 -0.39
C LEU A 183 8.87 19.00 -1.05
N GLU A 184 9.85 19.55 -1.78
CA GLU A 184 11.00 18.77 -2.25
C GLU A 184 11.86 18.23 -1.10
N LYS A 185 12.04 19.03 -0.05
CA LYS A 185 12.73 18.57 1.16
C LYS A 185 11.96 17.43 1.83
N TYR A 186 10.65 17.58 2.00
CA TYR A 186 9.80 16.51 2.51
C TYR A 186 9.84 15.26 1.63
N TYR A 187 9.86 15.42 0.31
CA TYR A 187 9.97 14.29 -0.62
C TYR A 187 11.29 13.52 -0.42
N LYS A 188 12.42 14.22 -0.34
CA LYS A 188 13.71 13.60 -0.04
C LYS A 188 13.71 12.90 1.32
N ASN A 189 13.13 13.53 2.35
CA ASN A 189 12.97 12.91 3.67
C ASN A 189 12.11 11.65 3.58
N TYR A 190 10.99 11.69 2.86
CA TYR A 190 10.12 10.53 2.69
C TYR A 190 10.81 9.38 1.96
N LEU A 191 11.69 9.64 0.98
CA LEU A 191 12.49 8.59 0.36
C LEU A 191 13.48 7.93 1.33
N VAL A 192 13.91 8.65 2.38
CA VAL A 192 14.80 8.13 3.43
C VAL A 192 14.01 7.42 4.52
N ILE A 193 13.01 8.06 5.08
CA ILE A 193 12.23 7.62 6.24
C ILE A 193 11.18 6.58 5.84
N GLY A 194 10.48 6.80 4.72
CA GLY A 194 9.33 6.01 4.31
C GLY A 194 8.04 6.42 5.03
N GLY A 195 7.06 5.54 4.96
CA GLY A 195 5.74 5.73 5.56
C GLY A 195 5.42 4.75 6.70
N MET A 196 6.38 3.94 7.17
CA MET A 196 6.13 3.06 8.32
C MET A 196 5.90 3.90 9.58
N PRO A 197 4.73 3.77 10.26
CA PRO A 197 4.35 4.70 11.34
C PRO A 197 5.37 4.82 12.46
N GLU A 198 6.01 3.73 12.86
CA GLU A 198 7.03 3.71 13.91
C GLU A 198 8.29 4.46 13.49
N VAL A 199 8.73 4.30 12.24
CA VAL A 199 9.86 5.05 11.67
C VAL A 199 9.53 6.54 11.58
N VAL A 200 8.30 6.88 11.13
CA VAL A 200 7.83 8.27 11.07
C VAL A 200 7.75 8.89 12.45
N GLN A 201 7.30 8.13 13.47
CA GLN A 201 7.25 8.63 14.86
C GLN A 201 8.66 8.87 15.41
N SER A 202 9.60 7.94 15.23
CA SER A 202 11.00 8.12 15.61
C SER A 202 11.60 9.38 14.95
N TRP A 203 11.33 9.58 13.66
CA TRP A 203 11.75 10.79 12.95
C TRP A 203 11.16 12.08 13.53
N ILE A 204 9.85 12.10 13.83
CA ILE A 204 9.18 13.28 14.39
C ILE A 204 9.74 13.63 15.78
N ASP A 205 10.03 12.62 16.59
CA ASP A 205 10.49 12.81 17.96
C ASP A 205 11.95 13.26 18.04
N THR A 206 12.81 12.83 17.10
CA THR A 206 14.26 13.03 17.19
C THR A 206 14.84 13.90 16.07
N HIS A 207 14.24 13.91 14.90
CA HIS A 207 14.81 14.42 13.64
C HIS A 207 16.21 13.87 13.35
N ASP A 208 16.51 12.66 13.83
CA ASP A 208 17.74 11.94 13.57
C ASP A 208 17.51 10.79 12.58
N TYR A 209 18.21 10.84 11.44
CA TYR A 209 18.13 9.78 10.42
C TYR A 209 18.68 8.44 10.92
N LYS A 210 19.63 8.43 11.86
CA LYS A 210 20.20 7.19 12.40
C LYS A 210 19.18 6.46 13.28
N GLU A 211 18.48 7.19 14.14
CA GLU A 211 17.39 6.63 14.96
C GLU A 211 16.29 6.01 14.06
N ALA A 212 15.92 6.73 12.99
CA ALA A 212 14.97 6.20 12.01
C ALA A 212 15.50 4.96 11.29
N GLU A 213 16.79 4.90 10.94
CA GLU A 213 17.44 3.73 10.33
C GLU A 213 17.47 2.53 11.29
N GLU A 214 17.68 2.73 12.60
CA GLU A 214 17.63 1.65 13.59
C GLU A 214 16.23 1.02 13.65
N VAL A 215 15.18 1.83 13.64
CA VAL A 215 13.79 1.33 13.58
C VAL A 215 13.52 0.59 12.27
N GLN A 216 14.02 1.11 11.13
CA GLN A 216 13.90 0.40 9.85
C GLN A 216 14.60 -0.96 9.87
N ASP A 217 15.78 -1.07 10.49
CA ASP A 217 16.52 -2.34 10.62
C ASP A 217 15.73 -3.36 11.45
N ILE A 218 15.09 -2.92 12.54
CA ILE A 218 14.22 -3.77 13.36
C ILE A 218 13.04 -4.30 12.53
N ILE A 219 12.35 -3.42 11.79
CA ILE A 219 11.21 -3.81 10.94
C ILE A 219 11.64 -4.81 9.86
N LEU A 220 12.78 -4.57 9.19
CA LEU A 220 13.31 -5.47 8.17
C LEU A 220 13.66 -6.84 8.74
N LYS A 221 14.18 -6.88 9.96
CA LYS A 221 14.48 -8.14 10.69
C LYS A 221 13.18 -8.86 11.09
N ASP A 222 12.22 -8.14 11.67
CA ASP A 222 10.93 -8.70 12.05
C ASP A 222 10.20 -9.33 10.85
N TYR A 223 10.28 -8.69 9.67
CA TYR A 223 9.72 -9.27 8.45
C TYR A 223 10.42 -10.58 8.06
N ALA A 224 11.75 -10.63 8.18
CA ALA A 224 12.50 -11.84 7.87
C ALA A 224 12.20 -12.97 8.86
N ASP A 225 12.02 -12.66 10.14
CA ASP A 225 11.67 -13.62 11.20
C ASP A 225 10.24 -14.17 11.01
N ASP A 226 9.33 -13.40 10.40
CA ASP A 226 7.96 -13.83 10.10
C ASP A 226 7.84 -14.82 8.92
N PHE A 227 8.87 -14.97 8.08
CA PHE A 227 8.80 -15.85 6.89
C PHE A 227 8.50 -17.31 7.21
N GLY A 228 8.81 -17.74 8.43
CA GLY A 228 8.47 -19.09 8.93
C GLY A 228 7.01 -19.24 9.39
N LYS A 229 6.28 -18.14 9.58
CA LYS A 229 4.88 -18.19 10.01
C LYS A 229 3.98 -18.66 8.85
N TYR A 230 3.18 -19.66 9.12
CA TYR A 230 2.24 -20.25 8.15
C TYR A 230 2.89 -20.84 6.88
N THR A 231 4.18 -21.23 6.94
CA THR A 231 4.88 -21.86 5.81
C THR A 231 5.73 -23.05 6.26
N THR A 232 6.19 -23.85 5.31
CA THR A 232 7.19 -24.88 5.58
C THR A 232 8.60 -24.27 5.66
N PRO A 233 9.57 -24.90 6.35
CA PRO A 233 10.96 -24.42 6.38
C PRO A 233 11.58 -24.19 5.00
N ASP A 234 11.29 -25.05 4.02
CA ASP A 234 11.75 -24.92 2.64
C ASP A 234 11.17 -23.68 1.97
N THR A 235 9.87 -23.44 2.15
CA THR A 235 9.20 -22.23 1.62
C THR A 235 9.75 -20.96 2.29
N ALA A 236 10.00 -20.98 3.61
CA ALA A 236 10.60 -19.84 4.31
C ALA A 236 11.98 -19.45 3.75
N ILE A 237 12.82 -20.43 3.43
CA ILE A 237 14.12 -20.20 2.78
C ILE A 237 13.93 -19.54 1.41
N LYS A 238 12.98 -20.03 0.60
CA LYS A 238 12.69 -19.47 -0.72
C LYS A 238 12.14 -18.04 -0.63
N ILE A 239 11.27 -17.75 0.36
CA ILE A 239 10.77 -16.40 0.65
C ILE A 239 11.95 -15.47 0.95
N LYS A 240 12.87 -15.89 1.82
CA LYS A 240 14.07 -15.11 2.15
C LYS A 240 14.94 -14.83 0.92
N MET A 241 15.14 -15.82 0.05
CA MET A 241 15.92 -15.64 -1.18
C MET A 241 15.26 -14.59 -2.11
N ILE A 242 13.94 -14.64 -2.29
CA ILE A 242 13.19 -13.63 -3.07
C ILE A 242 13.35 -12.27 -2.41
N TRP A 243 13.07 -12.17 -1.10
CA TRP A 243 13.19 -10.96 -0.32
C TRP A 243 14.54 -10.27 -0.49
N ASP A 244 15.63 -11.05 -0.43
CA ASP A 244 16.99 -10.52 -0.55
C ASP A 244 17.32 -10.10 -1.99
N SER A 245 16.64 -10.64 -3.00
CA SER A 245 16.86 -10.31 -4.41
C SER A 245 16.16 -9.02 -4.86
N ILE A 246 15.09 -8.57 -4.19
CA ILE A 246 14.25 -7.45 -4.64
C ILE A 246 15.05 -6.18 -4.95
N PRO A 247 15.94 -5.66 -4.06
CA PRO A 247 16.66 -4.42 -4.34
C PRO A 247 17.54 -4.51 -5.59
N VAL A 248 18.17 -5.67 -5.80
CA VAL A 248 19.06 -5.91 -6.95
C VAL A 248 18.26 -5.98 -8.26
N GLN A 249 17.08 -6.57 -8.22
CA GLN A 249 16.24 -6.71 -9.41
C GLN A 249 15.61 -5.38 -9.84
N ILE A 250 15.17 -4.56 -8.89
CA ILE A 250 14.62 -3.22 -9.17
C ILE A 250 15.70 -2.27 -9.73
N ALA A 251 16.95 -2.41 -9.28
CA ALA A 251 18.06 -1.54 -9.69
C ALA A 251 18.52 -1.74 -11.16
N ARG A 252 18.04 -2.76 -11.85
CA ARG A 252 18.45 -3.05 -13.23
C ARG A 252 17.67 -2.23 -14.23
N ASP A 253 18.27 -1.94 -15.38
CA ASP A 253 17.65 -1.19 -16.48
C ASP A 253 16.32 -1.78 -16.94
N ASN A 254 16.18 -3.10 -16.82
CA ASN A 254 14.94 -3.82 -17.00
C ASN A 254 14.51 -4.39 -15.65
N SER A 255 13.71 -3.65 -14.89
CA SER A 255 13.24 -4.01 -13.55
C SER A 255 12.26 -5.21 -13.52
N LYS A 256 12.15 -5.99 -14.62
CA LYS A 256 11.42 -7.25 -14.67
C LYS A 256 11.95 -8.21 -13.60
N PHE A 257 11.04 -8.84 -12.86
CA PHE A 257 11.41 -9.89 -11.92
C PHE A 257 11.84 -11.17 -12.66
N ILE A 258 13.06 -11.65 -12.39
CA ILE A 258 13.66 -12.80 -13.04
C ILE A 258 14.03 -13.86 -11.99
N PHE A 259 13.38 -15.01 -12.02
CA PHE A 259 13.56 -16.08 -11.04
C PHE A 259 15.01 -16.62 -11.00
N SER A 260 15.69 -16.69 -12.13
CA SER A 260 17.11 -17.13 -12.17
C SER A 260 18.07 -16.13 -11.52
N HIS A 261 17.63 -14.89 -11.23
CA HIS A 261 18.40 -13.92 -10.44
C HIS A 261 18.23 -14.11 -8.93
N VAL A 262 17.19 -14.82 -8.50
CA VAL A 262 17.00 -15.21 -7.10
C VAL A 262 17.97 -16.36 -6.76
N LYS A 263 18.03 -17.36 -7.64
CA LYS A 263 18.94 -18.51 -7.54
C LYS A 263 19.28 -18.97 -8.95
N GLN A 264 20.56 -19.17 -9.22
CA GLN A 264 21.02 -19.65 -10.54
C GLN A 264 20.28 -20.93 -10.97
N GLY A 265 19.66 -20.90 -12.15
CA GLY A 265 18.89 -22.02 -12.70
C GLY A 265 17.48 -22.20 -12.14
N ALA A 266 17.05 -21.38 -11.17
CA ALA A 266 15.70 -21.48 -10.62
C ALA A 266 14.64 -21.11 -11.66
N ARG A 267 13.55 -21.87 -11.66
CA ARG A 267 12.36 -21.66 -12.50
C ARG A 267 11.20 -21.10 -11.69
N ALA A 268 10.23 -20.47 -12.36
CA ALA A 268 9.04 -19.93 -11.72
C ALA A 268 8.35 -20.93 -10.79
N LYS A 269 8.12 -22.17 -11.27
CA LYS A 269 7.48 -23.26 -10.50
C LYS A 269 8.11 -23.54 -9.12
N GLU A 270 9.40 -23.25 -8.95
CA GLU A 270 10.12 -23.51 -7.69
C GLU A 270 9.93 -22.39 -6.66
N LEU A 271 9.64 -21.18 -7.11
CA LEU A 271 9.66 -19.96 -6.29
C LEU A 271 8.30 -19.21 -6.29
N GLU A 272 7.32 -19.67 -7.07
CA GLU A 272 6.03 -18.99 -7.25
C GLU A 272 5.21 -18.91 -5.95
N ASP A 273 5.19 -19.99 -5.16
CA ASP A 273 4.53 -20.00 -3.85
C ASP A 273 5.18 -19.02 -2.88
N ALA A 274 6.51 -18.95 -2.86
CA ALA A 274 7.25 -18.02 -2.03
C ALA A 274 7.03 -16.56 -2.46
N LEU A 275 6.99 -16.29 -3.77
CA LEU A 275 6.63 -14.97 -4.30
C LEU A 275 5.18 -14.60 -3.94
N SER A 276 4.26 -15.54 -4.11
CA SER A 276 2.86 -15.34 -3.74
C SER A 276 2.70 -15.04 -2.26
N TRP A 277 3.49 -15.67 -1.40
CA TRP A 277 3.50 -15.38 0.03
C TRP A 277 3.90 -13.93 0.32
N ILE A 278 5.03 -13.45 -0.21
CA ILE A 278 5.52 -12.08 0.00
C ILE A 278 4.52 -11.02 -0.51
N VAL A 279 3.89 -11.26 -1.66
CA VAL A 279 2.88 -10.36 -2.22
C VAL A 279 1.59 -10.39 -1.39
N ASN A 280 1.10 -11.58 -0.99
CA ASN A 280 -0.12 -11.69 -0.18
C ASN A 280 0.04 -11.19 1.26
N SER A 281 1.26 -11.19 1.80
CA SER A 281 1.57 -10.56 3.10
C SER A 281 1.54 -9.02 3.03
N GLY A 282 1.54 -8.45 1.83
CA GLY A 282 1.60 -7.01 1.61
C GLY A 282 3.00 -6.40 1.80
N ILE A 283 4.03 -7.22 2.07
CA ILE A 283 5.42 -6.74 2.21
C ILE A 283 5.96 -6.24 0.86
N ALA A 284 5.59 -6.93 -0.22
CA ALA A 284 5.93 -6.53 -1.58
C ALA A 284 4.67 -6.30 -2.44
N LEU A 285 4.81 -5.46 -3.44
CA LEU A 285 3.79 -5.10 -4.40
C LEU A 285 4.19 -5.64 -5.77
N LYS A 286 3.30 -6.39 -6.42
CA LYS A 286 3.49 -6.90 -7.78
C LYS A 286 2.82 -5.96 -8.78
N LEU A 287 3.55 -5.63 -9.86
CA LEU A 287 3.08 -4.82 -10.97
C LEU A 287 3.13 -5.65 -12.24
N ASP A 288 1.97 -5.96 -12.81
CA ASP A 288 1.85 -6.82 -13.98
C ASP A 288 1.97 -6.03 -15.30
N LEU A 289 2.48 -6.70 -16.34
CA LEU A 289 2.59 -6.14 -17.69
C LEU A 289 1.22 -6.13 -18.37
N VAL A 290 0.94 -5.08 -19.13
CA VAL A 290 -0.10 -5.04 -20.16
C VAL A 290 0.56 -4.64 -21.48
N SER A 291 0.74 -5.57 -22.40
CA SER A 291 1.38 -5.33 -23.69
C SER A 291 0.44 -4.68 -24.72
N THR A 292 -0.86 -4.95 -24.63
CA THR A 292 -1.92 -4.33 -25.45
C THR A 292 -2.94 -3.70 -24.51
N PRO A 293 -2.80 -2.38 -24.22
CA PRO A 293 -3.65 -1.72 -23.24
C PRO A 293 -5.05 -1.48 -23.80
N GLU A 294 -5.95 -2.39 -23.47
CA GLU A 294 -7.39 -2.30 -23.72
C GLU A 294 -8.13 -2.39 -22.38
N ILE A 295 -9.28 -1.73 -22.28
CA ILE A 295 -10.09 -1.72 -21.08
C ILE A 295 -11.06 -2.90 -21.09
N PRO A 296 -11.14 -3.69 -20.01
CA PRO A 296 -10.46 -3.52 -18.70
C PRO A 296 -8.99 -4.02 -18.72
N LEU A 297 -8.07 -3.21 -18.22
CA LEU A 297 -6.65 -3.55 -18.15
C LEU A 297 -6.37 -4.87 -17.43
N SER A 298 -7.16 -5.21 -16.42
CA SER A 298 -7.03 -6.48 -15.70
C SER A 298 -7.23 -7.72 -16.57
N GLY A 299 -8.03 -7.61 -17.64
CA GLY A 299 -8.25 -8.68 -18.62
C GLY A 299 -7.08 -8.85 -19.60
N MET A 300 -6.22 -7.84 -19.71
CA MET A 300 -5.07 -7.80 -20.63
C MET A 300 -3.74 -8.03 -19.93
N ALA A 301 -3.77 -8.23 -18.59
CA ALA A 301 -2.57 -8.38 -17.79
C ALA A 301 -1.86 -9.72 -18.01
N ASP A 302 -0.56 -9.67 -18.30
CA ASP A 302 0.32 -10.83 -18.34
C ASP A 302 0.97 -11.04 -16.98
N SER A 303 0.43 -11.97 -16.20
CA SER A 303 0.92 -12.29 -14.86
C SER A 303 2.30 -12.98 -14.85
N THR A 304 2.82 -13.39 -16.02
CA THR A 304 4.14 -14.04 -16.15
C THR A 304 5.27 -13.02 -16.36
N TYR A 305 4.89 -11.79 -16.71
CA TYR A 305 5.83 -10.69 -16.88
C TYR A 305 5.46 -9.56 -15.93
N PHE A 306 6.24 -9.36 -14.88
CA PHE A 306 5.93 -8.43 -13.79
C PHE A 306 7.17 -7.83 -13.17
N LYS A 307 6.98 -6.73 -12.44
CA LYS A 307 7.95 -6.10 -11.55
C LYS A 307 7.53 -6.33 -10.09
N VAL A 308 8.48 -6.28 -9.15
CA VAL A 308 8.21 -6.42 -7.72
C VAL A 308 8.85 -5.27 -6.96
N TYR A 309 8.04 -4.51 -6.24
CA TYR A 309 8.44 -3.37 -5.41
C TYR A 309 8.19 -3.67 -3.93
N LEU A 310 8.79 -2.90 -3.02
CA LEU A 310 8.41 -2.98 -1.60
C LEU A 310 7.22 -2.07 -1.30
N SER A 311 6.47 -2.40 -0.26
CA SER A 311 5.33 -1.60 0.20
C SER A 311 5.73 -0.29 0.88
N ASP A 312 7.03 -0.09 1.12
CA ASP A 312 7.58 1.14 1.69
C ASP A 312 8.92 1.51 1.05
N VAL A 313 9.04 2.79 0.63
CA VAL A 313 10.23 3.28 -0.07
C VAL A 313 11.43 3.45 0.85
N GLY A 314 11.22 3.82 2.12
CA GLY A 314 12.28 3.93 3.12
C GLY A 314 12.88 2.57 3.44
N LEU A 315 12.04 1.55 3.61
CA LEU A 315 12.49 0.17 3.78
C LEU A 315 13.24 -0.35 2.55
N LEU A 316 12.80 -0.01 1.32
CA LEU A 316 13.53 -0.38 0.10
C LEU A 316 14.92 0.25 0.08
N ARG A 317 15.01 1.55 0.36
CA ARG A 317 16.28 2.28 0.46
C ARG A 317 17.20 1.65 1.50
N ARG A 318 16.65 1.36 2.72
CA ARG A 318 17.44 0.78 3.81
C ARG A 318 17.93 -0.64 3.48
N LYS A 319 17.04 -1.47 2.95
CA LYS A 319 17.38 -2.83 2.51
C LYS A 319 18.42 -2.85 1.38
N ALA A 320 18.43 -1.86 0.51
CA ALA A 320 19.46 -1.66 -0.51
C ALA A 320 20.78 -1.10 0.06
N ASN A 321 20.85 -0.87 1.37
CA ASN A 321 22.00 -0.29 2.07
C ASN A 321 22.47 1.06 1.51
N ILE A 322 21.52 1.90 1.05
CA ILE A 322 21.82 3.23 0.53
C ILE A 322 21.84 4.22 1.69
N ASN A 323 22.98 4.91 1.85
CA ASN A 323 23.13 5.92 2.88
C ASN A 323 22.15 7.08 2.66
N TYR A 324 21.49 7.56 3.73
CA TYR A 324 20.55 8.68 3.66
C TYR A 324 21.17 9.96 3.05
N ARG A 325 22.48 10.23 3.30
CA ARG A 325 23.18 11.37 2.72
C ARG A 325 23.19 11.34 1.19
N THR A 326 23.26 10.16 0.58
CA THR A 326 23.21 9.98 -0.88
C THR A 326 21.89 10.51 -1.46
N ILE A 327 20.77 10.32 -0.74
CA ILE A 327 19.46 10.84 -1.15
C ILE A 327 19.39 12.37 -0.96
N LEU A 328 19.87 12.87 0.19
CA LEU A 328 19.69 14.27 0.57
C LEU A 328 20.58 15.22 -0.24
N VAL A 329 21.84 14.84 -0.45
CA VAL A 329 22.83 15.67 -1.15
C VAL A 329 22.81 15.44 -2.66
N GLY A 330 22.44 14.23 -3.08
CA GLY A 330 22.56 13.77 -4.46
C GLY A 330 23.96 13.21 -4.75
N ASN A 331 24.06 12.22 -5.61
CA ASN A 331 25.31 11.62 -6.07
C ASN A 331 25.09 11.00 -7.46
N ASP A 332 25.95 11.30 -8.41
CA ASP A 332 25.83 10.80 -9.79
C ASP A 332 25.98 9.26 -9.89
N ALA A 333 26.69 8.63 -8.95
CA ALA A 333 26.80 7.17 -8.87
C ALA A 333 25.47 6.49 -8.46
N PHE A 334 24.44 7.27 -8.09
CA PHE A 334 23.15 6.79 -7.58
C PHE A 334 22.02 6.83 -8.63
N ILE A 335 22.30 7.23 -9.87
CA ILE A 335 21.29 7.56 -10.89
C ILE A 335 20.29 6.41 -11.13
N HIS A 336 20.76 5.18 -11.32
CA HIS A 336 19.88 4.04 -11.63
C HIS A 336 18.93 3.70 -10.48
N PHE A 337 19.43 3.64 -9.24
CA PHE A 337 18.56 3.32 -8.10
C PHE A 337 17.62 4.47 -7.71
N LYS A 338 17.97 5.71 -8.06
CA LYS A 338 17.10 6.88 -7.89
C LYS A 338 15.82 6.74 -8.71
N GLY A 339 15.91 6.19 -9.93
CA GLY A 339 14.75 5.82 -10.75
C GLY A 339 13.85 4.82 -10.05
N ALA A 340 14.44 3.72 -9.57
CA ALA A 340 13.73 2.67 -8.86
C ALA A 340 13.00 3.17 -7.59
N LEU A 341 13.61 4.09 -6.82
CA LEU A 341 12.95 4.70 -5.67
C LEU A 341 11.78 5.59 -6.08
N ALA A 342 11.92 6.37 -7.15
CA ALA A 342 10.84 7.23 -7.65
C ALA A 342 9.67 6.39 -8.19
N GLU A 343 9.93 5.30 -8.91
CA GLU A 343 8.90 4.36 -9.35
C GLU A 343 8.21 3.69 -8.14
N ASN A 344 8.99 3.17 -7.17
CA ASN A 344 8.42 2.58 -5.96
C ASN A 344 7.54 3.59 -5.20
N TYR A 345 7.99 4.83 -5.07
CA TYR A 345 7.22 5.91 -4.48
C TYR A 345 5.88 6.11 -5.19
N ILE A 346 5.89 6.29 -6.51
CA ILE A 346 4.65 6.49 -7.30
C ILE A 346 3.73 5.29 -7.17
N PHE A 347 4.26 4.06 -7.23
CA PHE A 347 3.44 2.86 -7.06
C PHE A 347 2.71 2.84 -5.71
N ILE A 348 3.43 3.14 -4.62
CA ILE A 348 2.83 3.24 -3.28
C ILE A 348 1.75 4.33 -3.24
N GLN A 349 2.01 5.53 -3.81
CA GLN A 349 1.02 6.60 -3.83
C GLN A 349 -0.24 6.19 -4.61
N LEU A 350 -0.12 5.53 -5.76
CA LEU A 350 -1.25 4.99 -6.51
C LEU A 350 -2.05 3.97 -5.69
N LYS A 351 -1.38 3.04 -5.01
CA LYS A 351 -2.03 2.08 -4.12
C LYS A 351 -2.75 2.75 -2.95
N CYS A 352 -2.15 3.73 -2.30
CA CYS A 352 -2.78 4.54 -1.23
C CYS A 352 -4.03 5.30 -1.73
N MET A 353 -4.06 5.66 -3.01
CA MET A 353 -5.23 6.26 -3.66
C MET A 353 -6.29 5.22 -4.06
N GLY A 354 -6.05 3.91 -3.88
CA GLY A 354 -6.93 2.84 -4.33
C GLY A 354 -6.94 2.66 -5.86
N ILE A 355 -5.85 3.03 -6.52
CA ILE A 355 -5.65 2.84 -7.96
C ILE A 355 -4.83 1.59 -8.18
N MET A 356 -5.26 0.74 -9.12
CA MET A 356 -4.54 -0.46 -9.54
C MET A 356 -3.77 -0.13 -10.82
N PRO A 357 -2.46 0.06 -10.76
CA PRO A 357 -1.65 0.29 -11.96
C PRO A 357 -1.15 -1.03 -12.56
N TYR A 358 -0.79 -0.93 -13.84
CA TYR A 358 -0.02 -1.89 -14.62
C TYR A 358 1.15 -1.15 -15.26
N PHE A 359 2.07 -1.84 -15.92
CA PHE A 359 3.04 -1.18 -16.77
C PHE A 359 2.89 -1.65 -18.22
N TRP A 360 3.39 -0.87 -19.15
CA TRP A 360 3.35 -1.21 -20.55
C TRP A 360 4.75 -1.31 -21.12
N ARG A 361 4.97 -2.27 -22.04
CA ARG A 361 6.23 -2.43 -22.74
C ARG A 361 6.01 -2.99 -24.14
N THR A 362 6.84 -2.52 -25.10
CA THR A 362 6.94 -3.08 -26.44
C THR A 362 8.07 -4.11 -26.54
N LYS A 363 8.08 -4.89 -27.62
CA LYS A 363 9.22 -5.77 -27.94
C LYS A 363 10.50 -4.99 -28.27
N ALA A 364 10.38 -3.70 -28.65
CA ALA A 364 11.49 -2.81 -29.03
C ALA A 364 11.94 -1.90 -27.85
N ASP A 365 11.73 -2.36 -26.61
CA ASP A 365 12.20 -1.75 -25.36
C ASP A 365 11.62 -0.36 -24.99
N ALA A 366 10.56 0.12 -25.67
CA ALA A 366 9.80 1.24 -25.14
C ALA A 366 8.92 0.78 -23.96
N GLU A 367 9.00 1.50 -22.85
CA GLU A 367 8.30 1.16 -21.60
C GLU A 367 7.64 2.41 -21.01
N ILE A 368 6.40 2.24 -20.47
CA ILE A 368 5.71 3.21 -19.62
C ILE A 368 5.65 2.62 -18.23
N ASP A 369 6.14 3.37 -17.24
CA ASP A 369 6.30 2.90 -15.86
C ASP A 369 4.97 2.48 -15.24
N PHE A 370 3.90 3.26 -15.46
CA PHE A 370 2.55 2.90 -15.01
C PHE A 370 1.50 3.25 -16.04
N ILE A 371 0.52 2.37 -16.19
CA ILE A 371 -0.74 2.65 -16.87
C ILE A 371 -1.88 2.28 -15.93
N THR A 372 -2.93 3.08 -15.93
CA THR A 372 -4.18 2.78 -15.20
C THR A 372 -5.37 3.15 -16.06
N ASP A 373 -6.56 2.78 -15.63
CA ASP A 373 -7.81 3.28 -16.21
C ASP A 373 -8.53 4.20 -15.24
N TYR A 374 -9.20 5.19 -15.76
CA TYR A 374 -10.08 6.07 -15.00
C TYR A 374 -11.25 6.49 -15.88
N GLY A 375 -12.48 6.15 -15.42
CA GLY A 375 -13.68 6.50 -16.18
C GLY A 375 -13.74 5.90 -17.59
N GLY A 376 -13.09 4.77 -17.84
CA GLY A 376 -13.03 4.15 -19.17
C GLY A 376 -11.93 4.70 -20.09
N GLU A 377 -11.02 5.52 -19.55
CA GLU A 377 -9.90 6.10 -20.32
C GLU A 377 -8.55 5.56 -19.82
N LEU A 378 -7.62 5.33 -20.74
CA LEU A 378 -6.25 4.92 -20.45
C LEU A 378 -5.43 6.11 -19.95
N ILE A 379 -4.71 5.93 -18.85
CA ILE A 379 -3.88 6.98 -18.25
C ILE A 379 -2.45 6.46 -18.10
N PRO A 380 -1.55 6.78 -19.05
CA PRO A 380 -0.13 6.49 -18.91
C PRO A 380 0.55 7.49 -17.98
N ILE A 381 1.50 7.00 -17.17
CA ILE A 381 2.30 7.77 -16.22
C ILE A 381 3.76 7.37 -16.41
N GLU A 382 4.58 8.32 -16.83
CA GLU A 382 6.03 8.19 -16.97
C GLU A 382 6.72 8.86 -15.78
N VAL A 383 7.62 8.16 -15.11
CA VAL A 383 8.35 8.65 -13.92
C VAL A 383 9.79 9.00 -14.30
N LYS A 384 10.26 10.17 -13.89
CA LYS A 384 11.64 10.62 -14.11
C LYS A 384 12.24 11.12 -12.80
N SER A 385 13.34 10.51 -12.40
CA SER A 385 14.07 10.86 -11.17
C SER A 385 15.16 11.92 -11.37
N ALA A 386 15.46 12.29 -12.62
CA ALA A 386 16.51 13.23 -12.99
C ALA A 386 15.96 14.42 -13.80
N ASP A 387 16.79 15.43 -14.01
CA ASP A 387 16.45 16.65 -14.77
C ASP A 387 16.21 16.40 -16.28
N ASN A 388 16.76 15.30 -16.82
CA ASN A 388 16.48 14.91 -18.19
C ASN A 388 15.10 14.27 -18.28
N THR A 389 14.13 15.07 -18.69
CA THR A 389 12.72 14.70 -18.79
C THR A 389 12.29 14.29 -20.19
N ARG A 390 13.20 13.87 -21.07
CA ARG A 390 12.83 13.32 -22.39
C ARG A 390 12.03 12.04 -22.18
N ALA A 391 10.76 12.06 -22.62
CA ALA A 391 9.79 10.98 -22.43
C ALA A 391 9.47 10.29 -23.76
N LYS A 392 10.50 9.73 -24.43
CA LYS A 392 10.34 9.10 -25.76
C LYS A 392 9.28 7.99 -25.76
N SER A 393 9.24 7.18 -24.70
CA SER A 393 8.26 6.11 -24.58
C SER A 393 6.84 6.65 -24.43
N LEU A 394 6.66 7.75 -23.69
CA LEU A 394 5.36 8.40 -23.52
C LEU A 394 4.87 8.96 -24.87
N HIS A 395 5.74 9.61 -25.63
CA HIS A 395 5.42 10.09 -26.97
C HIS A 395 5.00 8.95 -27.91
N LEU A 396 5.74 7.83 -27.88
CA LEU A 396 5.38 6.64 -28.66
C LEU A 396 4.01 6.09 -28.23
N PHE A 397 3.75 6.02 -26.93
CA PHE A 397 2.48 5.54 -26.38
C PHE A 397 1.32 6.46 -26.82
N CYS A 398 1.47 7.77 -26.64
CA CYS A 398 0.45 8.76 -27.05
C CYS A 398 0.17 8.70 -28.54
N GLY A 399 1.20 8.61 -29.39
CA GLY A 399 1.01 8.47 -30.82
C GLY A 399 0.29 7.19 -31.25
N ARG A 400 0.47 6.09 -30.50
CA ARG A 400 -0.13 4.78 -30.80
C ARG A 400 -1.54 4.61 -30.26
N TYR A 401 -1.77 4.98 -29.00
CA TYR A 401 -3.00 4.69 -28.27
C TYR A 401 -3.89 5.91 -28.04
N LYS A 402 -3.38 7.11 -28.28
CA LYS A 402 -4.10 8.40 -28.24
C LYS A 402 -4.90 8.60 -26.94
N PRO A 403 -4.30 8.40 -25.75
CA PRO A 403 -5.01 8.68 -24.51
C PRO A 403 -5.37 10.17 -24.46
N LYS A 404 -6.54 10.51 -23.91
CA LYS A 404 -6.93 11.93 -23.75
C LYS A 404 -5.96 12.67 -22.83
N ILE A 405 -5.46 11.99 -21.80
CA ILE A 405 -4.57 12.57 -20.81
C ILE A 405 -3.41 11.60 -20.51
N ALA A 406 -2.25 12.18 -20.29
CA ALA A 406 -1.04 11.46 -19.90
C ALA A 406 -0.29 12.25 -18.81
N PHE A 407 0.53 11.56 -18.02
CA PHE A 407 1.33 12.19 -16.99
C PHE A 407 2.81 11.90 -17.14
N LYS A 408 3.61 12.93 -16.89
CA LYS A 408 5.04 12.83 -16.65
C LYS A 408 5.33 13.36 -15.26
N SER A 409 5.80 12.50 -14.36
CA SER A 409 6.12 12.87 -12.99
C SER A 409 7.64 12.97 -12.78
N SER A 410 8.09 14.11 -12.29
CA SER A 410 9.52 14.39 -12.00
C SER A 410 9.63 15.43 -10.88
N LEU A 411 10.82 15.96 -10.60
CA LEU A 411 10.96 17.10 -9.68
C LEU A 411 10.67 18.45 -10.35
N LYS A 412 10.47 18.49 -11.67
CA LYS A 412 10.08 19.73 -12.37
C LYS A 412 8.69 20.17 -11.96
N ASN A 413 8.47 21.47 -11.97
CA ASN A 413 7.20 22.09 -11.62
C ASN A 413 6.05 21.66 -12.55
N VAL A 414 4.83 22.01 -12.17
CA VAL A 414 3.63 21.80 -12.98
C VAL A 414 3.82 22.46 -14.34
N GLY A 415 3.41 21.75 -15.36
CA GLY A 415 3.37 22.22 -16.74
C GLY A 415 2.49 21.29 -17.56
N ASP A 416 2.13 21.74 -18.74
CA ASP A 416 1.34 20.96 -19.66
C ASP A 416 1.88 21.08 -21.10
N ASN A 417 1.54 20.10 -21.90
CA ASN A 417 1.85 20.07 -23.33
C ASN A 417 0.74 19.29 -24.05
N ILE A 418 0.40 19.72 -25.25
CA ILE A 418 -0.52 19.00 -26.13
C ILE A 418 0.29 18.28 -27.19
N GLU A 419 0.09 16.98 -27.33
CA GLU A 419 0.72 16.16 -28.35
C GLU A 419 -0.33 15.33 -29.10
N GLY A 420 -0.63 15.71 -30.33
CA GLY A 420 -1.73 15.14 -31.09
C GLY A 420 -3.06 15.35 -30.37
N ASP A 421 -3.70 14.22 -30.02
CA ASP A 421 -4.98 14.22 -29.28
C ASP A 421 -4.79 14.12 -27.75
N SER A 422 -3.54 14.07 -27.26
CA SER A 422 -3.22 13.83 -25.85
C SER A 422 -2.79 15.10 -25.12
N HIS A 423 -3.38 15.36 -23.95
CA HIS A 423 -2.94 16.39 -23.02
C HIS A 423 -1.94 15.78 -22.02
N ILE A 424 -0.68 16.20 -22.06
CA ILE A 424 0.39 15.66 -21.22
C ILE A 424 0.68 16.62 -20.08
N TRP A 425 0.32 16.22 -18.86
CA TRP A 425 0.64 16.95 -17.64
C TRP A 425 2.01 16.61 -17.11
N SER A 426 2.81 17.61 -16.76
CA SER A 426 3.96 17.48 -15.87
C SER A 426 3.49 17.66 -14.44
N LEU A 427 3.51 16.60 -13.63
CA LEU A 427 3.05 16.61 -12.25
C LEU A 427 4.26 16.33 -11.33
N PRO A 428 4.66 17.30 -10.48
CA PRO A 428 5.79 17.10 -9.58
C PRO A 428 5.62 15.89 -8.66
N LEU A 429 6.70 15.13 -8.42
CA LEU A 429 6.69 13.98 -7.51
C LEU A 429 6.15 14.36 -6.14
N TYR A 430 6.58 15.50 -5.59
CA TYR A 430 6.08 16.01 -4.30
C TYR A 430 4.62 16.52 -4.32
N ALA A 431 4.01 16.63 -5.49
CA ALA A 431 2.59 17.01 -5.67
C ALA A 431 1.73 15.86 -6.22
N PHE A 432 2.30 14.64 -6.35
CA PHE A 432 1.61 13.50 -6.97
C PHE A 432 0.34 13.08 -6.21
N PHE A 433 0.22 13.41 -4.93
CA PHE A 433 -1.02 13.18 -4.17
C PHE A 433 -2.24 13.90 -4.74
N ARG A 434 -2.06 14.93 -5.59
CA ARG A 434 -3.12 15.63 -6.35
C ARG A 434 -3.51 14.93 -7.66
N PHE A 435 -2.90 13.81 -8.01
CA PHE A 435 -3.17 13.08 -9.24
C PHE A 435 -4.68 12.88 -9.50
N LYS A 436 -5.45 12.51 -8.46
CA LYS A 436 -6.90 12.34 -8.59
C LYS A 436 -7.66 13.65 -8.88
N ASP A 437 -7.13 14.79 -8.51
CA ASP A 437 -7.78 16.08 -8.78
C ASP A 437 -7.68 16.42 -10.28
N TYR A 438 -6.55 16.12 -10.91
CA TYR A 438 -6.41 16.21 -12.37
C TYR A 438 -7.38 15.26 -13.07
N MET A 439 -7.49 14.02 -12.60
CA MET A 439 -8.43 13.06 -13.19
C MET A 439 -9.89 13.53 -13.08
N LYS A 440 -10.32 14.00 -11.91
CA LYS A 440 -11.69 14.52 -11.71
C LYS A 440 -11.98 15.71 -12.59
N ARG A 441 -11.00 16.57 -12.81
CA ARG A 441 -11.15 17.75 -13.66
C ARG A 441 -11.31 17.37 -15.13
N GLU A 442 -10.43 16.53 -15.66
CA GLU A 442 -10.42 16.14 -17.07
C GLU A 442 -11.61 15.24 -17.44
N PHE A 443 -12.12 14.46 -16.49
CA PHE A 443 -13.25 13.55 -16.65
C PHE A 443 -14.42 13.93 -15.73
N ALA A 444 -14.65 15.23 -15.54
CA ALA A 444 -15.83 15.71 -14.78
C ALA A 444 -17.11 15.16 -15.44
N TRP A 445 -17.73 14.22 -14.76
CA TRP A 445 -19.04 13.63 -15.07
C TRP A 445 -20.11 14.36 -14.28
#